data_97daaf8ef1974011464b1207d76e0521
#
_entry.id   97daaf8ef1974011464b1207d76e0521
#
_cell.length_a   1.000
_cell.length_b   1.000
_cell.length_c   1.000
_cell.angle_alpha   90.00
_cell.angle_beta   90.00
_cell.angle_gamma   90.00
#
_symmetry.space_group_name_H-M   'P 1'
#
loop_
_entity.id
_entity.type
_entity.pdbx_description
1 polymer ?
#
loop_
_entity_poly.entity_id
_entity_poly.type
_entity_poly.pdbx_seq_one_letter_code
_entity_poly.pdbx_strand_id
1 'polypeptide(L)'
;MDTGRIGAIAETAIAAEATQLGFTVLRPIAEGLRYDLAFEIGGRFIRVQCKSARCHRDAVVVKAMTSRRVAGGGYRRGTYSPDEIDVVAAYCPEVGRCFAVPISLFGTSGQFWLRLSPAQNGQRAGLHFADEFSLGAIAQLEEHLHGMQGVGGSSPPSSTGSPAAMGAAEPTIVGAHEFRNRFGWYMERAGRGEEMVVTHRGKPHLRLSAVTPALDLAA
;
A
#
# COMPACT_ATOMS: atom_id res chain seq x y z
N MET A 1 -21.49 -14.93 -19.25
CA MET A 1 -20.74 -13.73 -19.66
C MET A 1 -19.36 -14.21 -20.10
N ASP A 2 -18.87 -13.73 -21.23
CA ASP A 2 -17.56 -14.13 -21.75
C ASP A 2 -16.43 -13.67 -20.80
N THR A 3 -15.44 -14.53 -20.60
CA THR A 3 -14.30 -14.26 -19.68
C THR A 3 -13.46 -13.06 -20.10
N GLY A 4 -13.32 -12.83 -21.42
CA GLY A 4 -12.62 -11.65 -21.94
C GLY A 4 -13.32 -10.36 -21.56
N ARG A 5 -14.67 -10.33 -21.66
CA ARG A 5 -15.47 -9.16 -21.28
C ARG A 5 -15.39 -8.88 -19.76
N ILE A 6 -15.38 -9.93 -18.93
CA ILE A 6 -15.23 -9.78 -17.48
C ILE A 6 -13.87 -9.15 -17.16
N GLY A 7 -12.81 -9.62 -17.82
CA GLY A 7 -11.46 -9.04 -17.67
C GLY A 7 -11.42 -7.57 -18.07
N ALA A 8 -11.94 -7.24 -19.25
CA ALA A 8 -11.97 -5.86 -19.75
C ALA A 8 -12.75 -4.90 -18.83
N ILE A 9 -13.87 -5.34 -18.24
CA ILE A 9 -14.63 -4.57 -17.25
C ILE A 9 -13.76 -4.29 -16.02
N ALA A 10 -13.06 -5.32 -15.50
CA ALA A 10 -12.22 -5.18 -14.33
C ALA A 10 -11.06 -4.21 -14.58
N GLU A 11 -10.33 -4.36 -15.70
CA GLU A 11 -9.24 -3.47 -16.08
C GLU A 11 -9.71 -2.02 -16.22
N THR A 12 -10.87 -1.79 -16.86
CA THR A 12 -11.42 -0.46 -17.06
C THR A 12 -11.83 0.18 -15.73
N ALA A 13 -12.48 -0.57 -14.85
CA ALA A 13 -12.89 -0.09 -13.53
C ALA A 13 -11.67 0.29 -12.67
N ILE A 14 -10.65 -0.57 -12.66
CA ILE A 14 -9.40 -0.34 -11.92
C ILE A 14 -8.67 0.89 -12.47
N ALA A 15 -8.54 1.02 -13.79
CA ALA A 15 -7.90 2.17 -14.40
C ALA A 15 -8.65 3.49 -14.11
N ALA A 16 -9.99 3.47 -14.17
CA ALA A 16 -10.82 4.62 -13.87
C ALA A 16 -10.68 5.07 -12.42
N GLU A 17 -10.75 4.14 -11.45
CA GLU A 17 -10.58 4.47 -10.03
C GLU A 17 -9.16 4.96 -9.73
N ALA A 18 -8.12 4.33 -10.29
CA ALA A 18 -6.74 4.78 -10.16
C ALA A 18 -6.54 6.22 -10.67
N THR A 19 -7.15 6.56 -11.82
CA THR A 19 -7.11 7.92 -12.38
C THR A 19 -7.82 8.93 -11.48
N GLN A 20 -8.98 8.57 -10.89
CA GLN A 20 -9.70 9.41 -9.94
C GLN A 20 -8.91 9.66 -8.65
N LEU A 21 -8.08 8.69 -8.24
CA LEU A 21 -7.15 8.83 -7.11
C LEU A 21 -5.90 9.67 -7.45
N GLY A 22 -5.77 10.13 -8.69
CA GLY A 22 -4.65 10.95 -9.15
C GLY A 22 -3.40 10.14 -9.54
N PHE A 23 -3.51 8.82 -9.74
CA PHE A 23 -2.40 8.01 -10.23
C PHE A 23 -2.24 8.19 -11.75
N THR A 24 -1.01 8.26 -12.23
CA THR A 24 -0.73 8.13 -13.67
C THR A 24 -0.87 6.66 -14.05
N VAL A 25 -1.83 6.38 -14.94
CA VAL A 25 -2.10 5.02 -15.39
C VAL A 25 -1.46 4.78 -16.76
N LEU A 26 -0.57 3.80 -16.84
CA LEU A 26 0.09 3.39 -18.07
C LEU A 26 -0.36 1.99 -18.48
N ARG A 27 -0.49 1.78 -19.77
CA ARG A 27 -0.82 0.47 -20.34
C ARG A 27 0.32 -0.01 -21.22
N PRO A 28 0.77 -1.27 -21.08
CA PRO A 28 1.75 -1.85 -21.99
C PRO A 28 1.22 -1.89 -23.43
N ILE A 29 2.08 -1.57 -24.38
CA ILE A 29 1.77 -1.70 -25.81
C ILE A 29 1.91 -3.16 -26.25
N ALA A 30 2.89 -3.88 -25.67
CA ALA A 30 3.15 -5.28 -26.02
C ALA A 30 2.19 -6.21 -25.28
N GLU A 31 1.66 -7.20 -25.98
CA GLU A 31 0.85 -8.27 -25.40
C GLU A 31 1.71 -9.32 -24.68
N GLY A 32 1.10 -10.07 -23.78
CA GLY A 32 1.72 -11.21 -23.10
C GLY A 32 2.64 -10.86 -21.93
N LEU A 33 2.68 -9.61 -21.51
CA LEU A 33 3.33 -9.22 -20.27
C LEU A 33 2.64 -9.82 -19.05
N ARG A 34 3.32 -9.81 -17.92
CA ARG A 34 2.79 -10.37 -16.67
C ARG A 34 1.91 -9.39 -15.92
N TYR A 35 1.91 -8.13 -16.29
CA TYR A 35 1.07 -7.07 -15.74
C TYR A 35 0.21 -6.43 -16.84
N ASP A 36 -0.96 -5.96 -16.47
CA ASP A 36 -1.94 -5.36 -17.39
C ASP A 36 -1.84 -3.83 -17.39
N LEU A 37 -1.48 -3.25 -16.25
CA LEU A 37 -1.29 -1.82 -16.05
C LEU A 37 -0.02 -1.55 -15.27
N ALA A 38 0.52 -0.33 -15.40
CA ALA A 38 1.49 0.21 -14.47
C ALA A 38 0.96 1.53 -13.90
N PHE A 39 1.07 1.71 -12.58
CA PHE A 39 0.74 2.97 -11.94
C PHE A 39 2.02 3.72 -11.61
N GLU A 40 2.07 5.01 -11.95
CA GLU A 40 3.09 5.90 -11.44
C GLU A 40 2.54 6.66 -10.25
N ILE A 41 3.16 6.46 -9.10
CA ILE A 41 2.77 7.04 -7.82
C ILE A 41 4.04 7.58 -7.17
N GLY A 42 4.09 8.87 -6.89
CA GLY A 42 5.27 9.48 -6.25
C GLY A 42 6.59 9.33 -7.05
N GLY A 43 6.52 9.23 -8.38
CA GLY A 43 7.68 9.03 -9.26
C GLY A 43 8.17 7.59 -9.35
N ARG A 44 7.37 6.62 -8.94
CA ARG A 44 7.64 5.18 -9.01
C ARG A 44 6.61 4.46 -9.83
N PHE A 45 7.04 3.39 -10.50
CA PHE A 45 6.18 2.52 -11.28
C PHE A 45 5.85 1.25 -10.48
N ILE A 46 4.54 0.97 -10.37
CA ILE A 46 3.99 -0.23 -9.74
C ILE A 46 3.38 -1.09 -10.83
N ARG A 47 3.87 -2.31 -11.00
CA ARG A 47 3.35 -3.27 -11.98
C ARG A 47 2.09 -3.93 -11.42
N VAL A 48 0.98 -3.75 -12.10
CA VAL A 48 -0.36 -4.13 -11.65
C VAL A 48 -0.96 -5.20 -12.54
N GLN A 49 -1.29 -6.35 -11.96
CA GLN A 49 -2.11 -7.36 -12.60
C GLN A 49 -3.57 -7.13 -12.25
N CYS A 50 -4.42 -6.94 -13.25
CA CYS A 50 -5.85 -6.74 -13.05
C CYS A 50 -6.61 -8.07 -12.98
N LYS A 51 -7.57 -8.17 -12.06
CA LYS A 51 -8.43 -9.34 -11.88
C LYS A 51 -9.87 -8.91 -11.60
N SER A 52 -10.81 -9.77 -11.96
CA SER A 52 -12.17 -9.70 -11.43
C SER A 52 -12.23 -10.51 -10.14
N ALA A 53 -12.72 -9.89 -9.07
CA ALA A 53 -13.00 -10.56 -7.80
C ALA A 53 -14.49 -10.89 -7.68
N ARG A 54 -14.86 -11.71 -6.71
CA ARG A 54 -16.23 -12.07 -6.38
C ARG A 54 -16.43 -12.11 -4.87
N CYS A 55 -17.63 -11.79 -4.44
CA CYS A 55 -18.04 -12.02 -3.07
C CYS A 55 -18.27 -13.50 -2.80
N HIS A 56 -17.80 -13.96 -1.66
CA HIS A 56 -18.19 -15.22 -1.06
C HIS A 56 -18.60 -14.95 0.38
N ARG A 57 -19.91 -15.07 0.67
CA ARG A 57 -20.50 -14.65 1.94
C ARG A 57 -20.11 -13.19 2.26
N ASP A 58 -19.44 -12.97 3.38
CA ASP A 58 -18.99 -11.66 3.88
C ASP A 58 -17.52 -11.36 3.54
N ALA A 59 -17.02 -11.86 2.43
CA ALA A 59 -15.65 -11.59 2.01
C ALA A 59 -15.52 -11.48 0.49
N VAL A 60 -14.63 -10.62 0.03
CA VAL A 60 -14.18 -10.55 -1.35
C VAL A 60 -13.00 -11.50 -1.52
N VAL A 61 -13.04 -12.34 -2.55
CA VAL A 61 -11.97 -13.29 -2.87
C VAL A 61 -11.20 -12.80 -4.07
N VAL A 62 -9.94 -12.43 -3.85
CA VAL A 62 -8.99 -12.02 -4.89
C VAL A 62 -8.12 -13.22 -5.26
N LYS A 63 -7.93 -13.47 -6.55
CA LYS A 63 -7.14 -14.61 -7.06
C LYS A 63 -5.95 -14.13 -7.87
N ALA A 64 -4.73 -14.47 -7.41
CA ALA A 64 -3.47 -14.23 -8.10
C ALA A 64 -3.02 -15.48 -8.90
N MET A 65 -3.93 -16.06 -9.66
CA MET A 65 -3.63 -17.26 -10.47
C MET A 65 -3.59 -16.93 -11.95
N THR A 66 -2.67 -17.57 -12.67
CA THR A 66 -2.57 -17.50 -14.12
C THR A 66 -3.01 -18.84 -14.72
N SER A 67 -3.57 -18.79 -15.91
CA SER A 67 -3.84 -19.97 -16.71
C SER A 67 -3.34 -19.70 -18.12
N ARG A 68 -2.32 -20.44 -18.55
CA ARG A 68 -1.77 -20.33 -19.91
C ARG A 68 -2.04 -21.60 -20.68
N ARG A 69 -2.49 -21.45 -21.91
CA ARG A 69 -2.62 -22.58 -22.84
C ARG A 69 -1.20 -23.03 -23.24
N VAL A 70 -0.95 -24.32 -23.18
CA VAL A 70 0.35 -24.89 -23.60
C VAL A 70 0.26 -25.53 -24.99
N ALA A 71 1.37 -25.53 -25.72
CA ALA A 71 1.47 -26.25 -26.98
C ALA A 71 1.23 -27.74 -26.72
N GLY A 72 0.36 -28.34 -27.48
CA GLY A 72 -0.08 -29.74 -27.26
C GLY A 72 -1.43 -29.89 -26.53
N GLY A 73 -2.05 -28.79 -26.13
CA GLY A 73 -3.37 -28.76 -25.47
C GLY A 73 -3.29 -28.77 -23.96
N GLY A 74 -4.32 -28.20 -23.32
CA GLY A 74 -4.39 -28.06 -21.88
C GLY A 74 -3.95 -26.68 -21.37
N TYR A 75 -4.04 -26.49 -20.04
CA TYR A 75 -3.71 -25.24 -19.36
C TYR A 75 -2.68 -25.48 -18.27
N ARG A 76 -1.60 -24.72 -18.29
CA ARG A 76 -0.68 -24.63 -17.17
C ARG A 76 -1.16 -23.52 -16.23
N ARG A 77 -1.44 -23.90 -14.99
CA ARG A 77 -1.75 -22.95 -13.91
C ARG A 77 -0.46 -22.56 -13.22
N GLY A 78 -0.37 -21.31 -12.80
CA GLY A 78 0.73 -20.77 -12.04
C GLY A 78 0.28 -19.58 -11.20
N THR A 79 1.15 -19.11 -10.34
CA THR A 79 0.99 -17.89 -9.56
C THR A 79 1.91 -16.81 -10.13
N TYR A 80 1.75 -15.59 -9.67
CA TYR A 80 2.68 -14.50 -9.94
C TYR A 80 3.75 -14.46 -8.85
N SER A 81 4.93 -13.94 -9.19
CA SER A 81 6.01 -13.67 -8.24
C SER A 81 6.24 -12.16 -8.08
N PRO A 82 6.91 -11.73 -6.98
CA PRO A 82 7.29 -10.32 -6.80
C PRO A 82 8.22 -9.78 -7.90
N ASP A 83 8.96 -10.65 -8.60
CA ASP A 83 9.79 -10.24 -9.74
C ASP A 83 8.96 -9.88 -10.97
N GLU A 84 7.74 -10.42 -11.09
CA GLU A 84 6.86 -10.22 -12.23
C GLU A 84 5.90 -9.06 -12.05
N ILE A 85 5.28 -8.94 -10.86
CA ILE A 85 4.29 -7.91 -10.52
C ILE A 85 4.47 -7.47 -9.07
N ASP A 86 4.01 -6.28 -8.76
CA ASP A 86 4.04 -5.73 -7.41
C ASP A 86 2.69 -5.91 -6.69
N VAL A 87 1.60 -5.76 -7.43
CA VAL A 87 0.24 -5.75 -6.90
C VAL A 87 -0.72 -6.51 -7.80
N VAL A 88 -1.67 -7.20 -7.19
CA VAL A 88 -2.90 -7.66 -7.85
C VAL A 88 -4.00 -6.65 -7.52
N ALA A 89 -4.45 -5.89 -8.52
CA ALA A 89 -5.65 -5.07 -8.39
C ALA A 89 -6.88 -5.87 -8.83
N ALA A 90 -7.96 -5.80 -8.06
CA ALA A 90 -9.15 -6.59 -8.31
C ALA A 90 -10.42 -5.75 -8.21
N TYR A 91 -11.25 -5.79 -9.24
CA TYR A 91 -12.58 -5.20 -9.22
C TYR A 91 -13.62 -6.24 -8.82
N CYS A 92 -14.43 -5.92 -7.81
CA CYS A 92 -15.54 -6.75 -7.37
C CYS A 92 -16.88 -6.08 -7.75
N PRO A 93 -17.57 -6.56 -8.77
CA PRO A 93 -18.82 -5.95 -9.25
C PRO A 93 -19.94 -5.94 -8.20
N GLU A 94 -19.99 -6.95 -7.33
CA GLU A 94 -21.04 -7.11 -6.32
C GLU A 94 -21.01 -6.00 -5.27
N VAL A 95 -19.85 -5.43 -5.02
CA VAL A 95 -19.68 -4.29 -4.07
C VAL A 95 -19.30 -2.99 -4.77
N GLY A 96 -19.07 -3.03 -6.10
CA GLY A 96 -18.73 -1.85 -6.90
C GLY A 96 -17.40 -1.20 -6.52
N ARG A 97 -16.41 -1.95 -6.01
CA ARG A 97 -15.15 -1.44 -5.46
C ARG A 97 -13.95 -2.13 -6.06
N CYS A 98 -12.84 -1.39 -6.16
CA CYS A 98 -11.54 -1.95 -6.48
C CYS A 98 -10.69 -2.13 -5.21
N PHE A 99 -9.91 -3.19 -5.23
CA PHE A 99 -8.99 -3.56 -4.14
C PHE A 99 -7.61 -3.77 -4.70
N ALA A 100 -6.59 -3.55 -3.87
CA ALA A 100 -5.19 -3.74 -4.23
C ALA A 100 -4.50 -4.57 -3.16
N VAL A 101 -3.97 -5.71 -3.57
CA VAL A 101 -3.29 -6.64 -2.68
C VAL A 101 -1.85 -6.84 -3.16
N PRO A 102 -0.83 -6.50 -2.36
CA PRO A 102 0.57 -6.80 -2.67
C PRO A 102 0.76 -8.27 -2.99
N ILE A 103 1.53 -8.57 -4.03
CA ILE A 103 1.76 -9.97 -4.42
C ILE A 103 2.46 -10.77 -3.31
N SER A 104 3.27 -10.12 -2.50
CA SER A 104 3.97 -10.72 -1.35
C SER A 104 3.04 -11.28 -0.28
N LEU A 105 1.78 -10.81 -0.21
CA LEU A 105 0.79 -11.30 0.75
C LEU A 105 0.05 -12.56 0.28
N PHE A 106 0.17 -12.93 -1.00
CA PHE A 106 -0.43 -14.14 -1.51
C PHE A 106 0.37 -15.37 -1.08
N GLY A 107 -0.28 -16.25 -0.35
CA GLY A 107 0.30 -17.55 -0.02
C GLY A 107 0.27 -18.53 -1.21
N THR A 108 0.65 -19.77 -0.96
CA THR A 108 0.70 -20.86 -1.96
C THR A 108 -0.65 -21.16 -2.63
N SER A 109 -1.76 -20.84 -1.97
CA SER A 109 -3.12 -21.01 -2.53
C SER A 109 -3.42 -20.05 -3.69
N GLY A 110 -2.65 -18.96 -3.82
CA GLY A 110 -2.91 -17.91 -4.80
C GLY A 110 -4.25 -17.21 -4.61
N GLN A 111 -4.84 -17.28 -3.41
CA GLN A 111 -6.08 -16.60 -3.04
C GLN A 111 -5.88 -15.72 -1.82
N PHE A 112 -6.54 -14.57 -1.82
CA PHE A 112 -6.55 -13.63 -0.71
C PHE A 112 -7.98 -13.23 -0.37
N TRP A 113 -8.31 -13.24 0.90
CA TRP A 113 -9.67 -13.03 1.40
C TRP A 113 -9.76 -11.72 2.15
N LEU A 114 -10.64 -10.84 1.70
CA LEU A 114 -10.89 -9.51 2.26
C LEU A 114 -12.27 -9.48 2.90
N ARG A 115 -12.35 -9.39 4.21
CA ARG A 115 -13.62 -9.29 4.94
C ARG A 115 -14.26 -7.92 4.74
N LEU A 116 -15.58 -7.95 4.48
CA LEU A 116 -16.38 -6.74 4.30
C LEU A 116 -16.89 -6.17 5.62
N SER A 117 -17.09 -7.03 6.65
CA SER A 117 -17.58 -6.61 7.96
C SER A 117 -16.66 -7.06 9.08
N PRO A 118 -16.66 -6.36 10.23
CA PRO A 118 -15.95 -6.80 11.43
C PRO A 118 -16.39 -8.19 11.87
N ALA A 119 -15.48 -8.97 12.47
CA ALA A 119 -15.84 -10.26 13.03
C ALA A 119 -16.76 -10.08 14.25
N GLN A 120 -17.85 -10.84 14.33
CA GLN A 120 -18.81 -10.74 15.44
C GLN A 120 -18.19 -11.05 16.81
N ASN A 121 -17.13 -11.85 16.85
CA ASN A 121 -16.40 -12.21 18.08
C ASN A 121 -15.22 -11.27 18.39
N GLY A 122 -15.08 -10.13 17.67
CA GLY A 122 -13.99 -9.19 17.87
C GLY A 122 -12.62 -9.66 17.39
N GLN A 123 -12.53 -10.84 16.75
CA GLN A 123 -11.26 -11.35 16.22
C GLN A 123 -10.74 -10.46 15.12
N ARG A 124 -9.48 -10.03 15.24
CA ARG A 124 -8.74 -9.27 14.18
C ARG A 124 -7.49 -10.00 13.70
N ALA A 125 -6.87 -10.79 14.55
CA ALA A 125 -5.66 -11.51 14.20
C ALA A 125 -5.88 -12.50 13.05
N GLY A 126 -5.06 -12.40 12.02
CA GLY A 126 -5.13 -13.24 10.82
C GLY A 126 -6.29 -12.93 9.87
N LEU A 127 -7.03 -11.83 10.08
CA LEU A 127 -8.08 -11.35 9.19
C LEU A 127 -7.60 -10.10 8.45
N HIS A 128 -7.93 -10.03 7.16
CA HIS A 128 -7.69 -8.86 6.32
C HIS A 128 -9.03 -8.19 6.01
N PHE A 129 -9.15 -6.90 6.29
CA PHE A 129 -10.37 -6.16 6.05
C PHE A 129 -10.32 -5.42 4.72
N ALA A 130 -11.43 -5.42 4.00
CA ALA A 130 -11.51 -4.85 2.65
C ALA A 130 -11.12 -3.36 2.59
N ASP A 131 -11.39 -2.59 3.63
CA ASP A 131 -11.06 -1.17 3.69
C ASP A 131 -9.54 -0.91 3.77
N GLU A 132 -8.78 -1.84 4.35
CA GLU A 132 -7.31 -1.77 4.43
C GLU A 132 -6.64 -2.01 3.06
N PHE A 133 -7.37 -2.61 2.12
CA PHE A 133 -6.91 -2.97 0.79
C PHE A 133 -7.67 -2.24 -0.32
N SER A 134 -8.27 -1.08 -0.04
CA SER A 134 -8.84 -0.22 -1.10
C SER A 134 -7.75 0.17 -2.10
N LEU A 135 -8.13 0.44 -3.36
CA LEU A 135 -7.15 0.80 -4.39
C LEU A 135 -6.31 2.02 -3.97
N GLY A 136 -6.90 3.00 -3.28
CA GLY A 136 -6.20 4.16 -2.75
C GLY A 136 -5.15 3.84 -1.70
N ALA A 137 -5.28 2.72 -0.98
CA ALA A 137 -4.29 2.28 -0.01
C ALA A 137 -2.93 1.88 -0.64
N ILE A 138 -2.87 1.65 -1.97
CA ILE A 138 -1.59 1.39 -2.68
C ILE A 138 -0.57 2.49 -2.39
N ALA A 139 -0.98 3.75 -2.36
CA ALA A 139 -0.07 4.85 -2.08
C ALA A 139 0.60 4.74 -0.70
N GLN A 140 -0.07 4.10 0.26
CA GLN A 140 0.43 3.81 1.61
C GLN A 140 1.22 2.49 1.68
N LEU A 141 0.86 1.51 0.83
CA LEU A 141 1.52 0.21 0.75
C LEU A 141 2.94 0.28 0.17
N GLU A 142 3.23 1.27 -0.68
CA GLU A 142 4.61 1.51 -1.16
C GLU A 142 5.60 1.65 -0.01
N GLU A 143 5.18 2.26 1.09
CA GLU A 143 5.99 2.43 2.29
C GLU A 143 6.33 1.09 2.96
N HIS A 144 5.39 0.17 2.94
CA HIS A 144 5.53 -1.16 3.57
C HIS A 144 6.43 -2.10 2.75
N LEU A 145 6.32 -2.07 1.41
CA LEU A 145 7.10 -2.93 0.52
C LEU A 145 8.60 -2.59 0.52
N HIS A 146 8.97 -1.34 0.79
CA HIS A 146 10.38 -0.90 0.86
C HIS A 146 10.99 -0.98 2.26
N GLY A 147 10.19 -0.98 3.33
CA GLY A 147 10.68 -1.22 4.69
C GLY A 147 11.26 -2.62 4.92
N MET A 148 10.88 -3.59 4.10
CA MET A 148 11.32 -4.98 4.24
C MET A 148 12.59 -5.34 3.44
N GLN A 149 13.05 -4.50 2.50
CA GLN A 149 14.29 -4.75 1.74
C GLN A 149 15.55 -4.14 2.38
N GLY A 150 15.43 -3.45 3.51
CA GLY A 150 16.51 -2.67 4.12
C GLY A 150 16.97 -3.13 5.51
N VAL A 151 16.61 -4.29 6.03
CA VAL A 151 17.07 -4.72 7.37
C VAL A 151 17.76 -6.07 7.31
N GLY A 152 18.96 -6.08 6.76
CA GLY A 152 20.02 -6.99 7.20
C GLY A 152 20.68 -6.41 8.44
N GLY A 153 20.35 -6.91 9.61
CA GLY A 153 21.15 -6.91 10.82
C GLY A 153 21.42 -5.56 11.50
N SER A 154 20.76 -5.32 12.62
CA SER A 154 21.40 -4.77 13.83
C SER A 154 20.40 -4.88 15.00
N SER A 155 20.79 -5.63 16.01
CA SER A 155 20.11 -5.77 17.30
C SER A 155 19.98 -4.41 18.01
N PRO A 156 18.89 -4.16 18.77
CA PRO A 156 18.79 -2.95 19.57
C PRO A 156 19.72 -3.01 20.78
N PRO A 157 20.41 -1.92 21.12
CA PRO A 157 21.08 -1.84 22.41
C PRO A 157 20.06 -1.65 23.53
N SER A 158 20.11 -2.53 24.51
CA SER A 158 19.45 -2.37 25.80
C SER A 158 19.99 -1.12 26.49
N SER A 159 19.12 -0.16 26.84
CA SER A 159 19.47 0.88 27.80
C SER A 159 18.48 0.89 28.93
N THR A 160 18.87 0.26 30.04
CA THR A 160 18.45 0.60 31.40
C THR A 160 19.04 1.95 31.78
N GLY A 161 18.21 2.92 32.17
CA GLY A 161 18.66 4.19 32.70
C GLY A 161 17.50 4.96 33.32
N SER A 162 17.51 5.08 34.65
CA SER A 162 16.58 5.77 35.53
C SER A 162 16.40 7.27 35.26
N PRO A 163 15.34 7.88 35.78
CA PRO A 163 14.93 9.25 35.47
C PRO A 163 15.63 10.28 36.35
N ALA A 164 16.19 11.27 35.75
CA ALA A 164 16.50 12.55 36.46
C ALA A 164 16.62 13.73 35.46
N ALA A 165 16.05 14.85 35.89
CA ALA A 165 16.23 16.20 35.42
C ALA A 165 15.45 16.68 34.19
N MET A 166 14.53 17.60 34.46
CA MET A 166 13.92 18.56 33.54
C MET A 166 15.01 19.31 32.78
N GLY A 167 15.22 18.95 31.53
CA GLY A 167 16.01 19.65 30.53
C GLY A 167 15.25 19.57 29.23
N ALA A 168 15.33 20.56 28.35
CA ALA A 168 14.66 20.66 27.08
C ALA A 168 14.70 19.28 26.36
N ALA A 169 13.55 18.73 26.04
CA ALA A 169 13.43 17.44 25.38
C ALA A 169 14.21 17.49 24.06
N GLU A 170 15.10 16.53 23.84
CA GLU A 170 15.82 16.44 22.57
C GLU A 170 14.81 16.29 21.42
N PRO A 171 14.98 17.04 20.32
CA PRO A 171 14.04 17.01 19.21
C PRO A 171 13.99 15.60 18.59
N THR A 172 12.81 15.12 18.29
CA THR A 172 12.62 13.84 17.60
C THR A 172 13.20 13.94 16.19
N ILE A 173 14.19 13.11 15.86
CA ILE A 173 14.82 13.07 14.53
C ILE A 173 14.02 12.12 13.65
N VAL A 174 13.55 12.60 12.49
CA VAL A 174 12.77 11.81 11.53
C VAL A 174 13.34 11.96 10.12
N GLY A 175 13.40 10.87 9.37
CA GLY A 175 13.80 10.93 7.96
C GLY A 175 12.76 11.65 7.09
N ALA A 176 13.18 12.42 6.08
CA ALA A 176 12.28 13.13 5.18
C ALA A 176 11.24 12.21 4.52
N HIS A 177 11.62 10.99 4.27
CA HIS A 177 10.72 9.97 3.72
C HIS A 177 9.62 9.60 4.74
N GLU A 178 10.00 9.25 5.95
CA GLU A 178 9.06 8.94 7.03
C GLU A 178 8.16 10.13 7.37
N PHE A 179 8.74 11.33 7.47
CA PHE A 179 7.99 12.56 7.70
C PHE A 179 6.90 12.77 6.65
N ARG A 180 7.25 12.65 5.36
CA ARG A 180 6.28 12.79 4.27
C ARG A 180 5.15 11.77 4.37
N ASN A 181 5.47 10.56 4.75
CA ASN A 181 4.55 9.43 4.78
C ASN A 181 3.55 9.51 5.93
N ARG A 182 3.95 10.13 7.04
CA ARG A 182 3.13 10.33 8.23
C ARG A 182 2.94 11.81 8.53
N PHE A 183 2.90 12.63 7.48
CA PHE A 183 2.85 14.08 7.58
C PHE A 183 1.79 14.58 8.58
N GLY A 184 0.55 14.12 8.48
CA GLY A 184 -0.54 14.50 9.37
C GLY A 184 -0.25 14.14 10.83
N TRP A 185 0.28 12.96 11.09
CA TRP A 185 0.63 12.51 12.43
C TRP A 185 1.77 13.35 13.05
N TYR A 186 2.81 13.67 12.27
CA TYR A 186 3.89 14.53 12.75
C TYR A 186 3.44 15.98 12.94
N MET A 187 2.56 16.49 12.07
CA MET A 187 1.98 17.83 12.23
C MET A 187 1.13 17.94 13.51
N GLU A 188 0.35 16.89 13.84
CA GLU A 188 -0.40 16.87 15.13
C GLU A 188 0.51 16.90 16.35
N ARG A 189 1.60 16.12 16.32
CA ARG A 189 2.58 16.09 17.42
C ARG A 189 3.30 17.43 17.55
N ALA A 190 3.73 18.04 16.44
CA ALA A 190 4.31 19.37 16.43
C ALA A 190 3.33 20.42 16.98
N GLY A 191 2.05 20.35 16.61
CA GLY A 191 0.99 21.21 17.13
C GLY A 191 0.74 21.06 18.63
N ARG A 192 1.08 19.90 19.21
CA ARG A 192 1.04 19.64 20.67
C ARG A 192 2.31 20.11 21.40
N GLY A 193 3.27 20.71 20.69
CA GLY A 193 4.50 21.25 21.26
C GLY A 193 5.73 20.34 21.19
N GLU A 194 5.66 19.21 20.47
CA GLU A 194 6.84 18.39 20.26
C GLU A 194 7.75 19.01 19.17
N GLU A 195 9.04 19.16 19.46
CA GLU A 195 10.01 19.57 18.46
C GLU A 195 10.52 18.39 17.65
N MET A 196 10.55 18.54 16.33
CA MET A 196 11.04 17.53 15.41
C MET A 196 12.04 18.10 14.40
N VAL A 197 13.05 17.30 14.07
CA VAL A 197 14.02 17.61 13.01
C VAL A 197 13.88 16.60 11.90
N VAL A 198 13.47 17.07 10.73
CA VAL A 198 13.40 16.25 9.52
C VAL A 198 14.76 16.23 8.84
N THR A 199 15.28 15.02 8.59
CA THR A 199 16.58 14.84 7.94
C THR A 199 16.40 14.36 6.51
N HIS A 200 17.24 14.86 5.60
CA HIS A 200 17.34 14.39 4.23
C HIS A 200 18.77 13.90 3.96
N ARG A 201 18.93 12.65 3.52
CA ARG A 201 20.24 12.00 3.32
C ARG A 201 21.14 12.10 4.56
N GLY A 202 20.56 11.89 5.75
CA GLY A 202 21.27 11.94 7.03
C GLY A 202 21.63 13.34 7.54
N LYS A 203 21.27 14.42 6.84
CA LYS A 203 21.53 15.81 7.25
C LYS A 203 20.24 16.48 7.71
N PRO A 204 20.24 17.26 8.80
CA PRO A 204 19.08 18.07 9.22
C PRO A 204 18.65 18.99 8.08
N HIS A 205 17.35 19.01 7.79
CA HIS A 205 16.80 19.76 6.66
C HIS A 205 15.66 20.70 7.06
N LEU A 206 14.82 20.28 8.00
CA LEU A 206 13.65 21.02 8.45
C LEU A 206 13.46 20.82 9.95
N ARG A 207 13.04 21.88 10.67
CA ARG A 207 12.58 21.80 12.05
C ARG A 207 11.09 22.12 12.09
N LEU A 208 10.32 21.29 12.79
CA LEU A 208 8.91 21.53 13.08
C LEU A 208 8.75 21.81 14.57
N SER A 209 8.01 22.86 14.88
CA SER A 209 7.60 23.22 16.25
C SER A 209 6.22 23.87 16.18
N ALA A 210 5.51 23.88 17.31
CA ALA A 210 4.26 24.62 17.42
C ALA A 210 4.49 26.11 17.18
N VAL A 211 3.57 26.75 16.46
CA VAL A 211 3.56 28.21 16.36
C VAL A 211 3.13 28.78 17.71
N THR A 212 4.02 29.52 18.35
CA THR A 212 3.64 30.27 19.54
C THR A 212 2.67 31.39 19.13
N PRO A 213 1.54 31.60 19.83
CA PRO A 213 0.48 32.54 19.41
C PRO A 213 0.84 34.02 19.36
N ALA A 214 2.11 34.38 19.34
CA ALA A 214 2.60 35.74 19.25
C ALA A 214 3.10 36.18 17.87
N LEU A 215 2.88 35.36 16.83
CA LEU A 215 3.10 35.77 15.44
C LEU A 215 1.78 36.15 14.82
N ASP A 216 1.45 37.46 14.89
CA ASP A 216 0.45 38.09 14.04
C ASP A 216 0.73 37.76 12.58
N LEU A 217 -0.11 36.92 11.98
CA LEU A 217 -0.19 36.74 10.53
C LEU A 217 -1.06 37.87 9.96
N ALA A 218 -0.56 39.11 10.11
CA ALA A 218 -1.11 40.28 9.45
C ALA A 218 -0.15 40.66 8.31
N ALA A 219 -0.45 40.19 7.10
CA ALA A 219 -0.21 40.83 5.79
C ALA A 219 -0.82 39.97 4.68
#